data_192c9109c565e550f409665c5255d9c5
#
_entry.id   192c9109c565e550f409665c5255d9c5
#
_cell.length_a   1.000
_cell.length_b   1.000
_cell.length_c   1.000
_cell.angle_alpha   90.00
_cell.angle_beta   90.00
_cell.angle_gamma   90.00
#
_symmetry.space_group_name_H-M   'P 1'
#
loop_
_entity.id
_entity.type
_entity.pdbx_description
1 polymer ?
#
loop_
_entity_poly.entity_id
_entity_poly.type
_entity_poly.pdbx_seq_one_letter_code
_entity_poly.pdbx_strand_id
1 'polypeptide(L)' 'MATSIQAAELDQKLKAFEKRYHITSEDFYRRFRAGELGDEIDPVEWSIFYEMRAAAKQRLMVLESRATYDA' A
#
# COMPACT_ATOMS: atom_id res chain seq x y z
N MET A 1 -17.57 15.92 1.11
CA MET A 1 -16.35 15.87 1.42
C MET A 1 -15.73 14.57 1.47
N ALA A 2 -14.73 14.43 0.84
CA ALA A 2 -14.08 13.15 0.75
C ALA A 2 -13.52 12.77 2.08
N THR A 3 -13.84 11.62 2.50
CA THR A 3 -13.32 11.11 3.73
C THR A 3 -12.31 10.04 3.48
N SER A 4 -12.00 9.78 2.23
CA SER A 4 -11.04 8.73 1.93
C SER A 4 -9.62 9.19 2.28
N ILE A 5 -8.78 8.25 2.63
CA ILE A 5 -7.41 8.54 2.95
C ILE A 5 -6.68 8.91 1.66
N GLN A 6 -5.95 10.00 1.71
CA GLN A 6 -5.22 10.45 0.55
C GLN A 6 -3.95 9.63 0.35
N ALA A 7 -3.46 9.61 -0.89
CA ALA A 7 -2.26 8.84 -1.20
C ALA A 7 -1.08 9.27 -0.33
N ALA A 8 -0.96 10.57 -0.08
CA ALA A 8 0.13 11.05 0.75
C ALA A 8 0.05 10.52 2.17
N GLU A 9 -1.16 10.42 2.70
CA GLU A 9 -1.35 9.88 4.03
C GLU A 9 -1.01 8.40 4.08
N LEU A 10 -1.40 7.67 3.07
CA LEU A 10 -1.06 6.26 2.99
C LEU A 10 0.44 6.07 2.93
N ASP A 11 1.13 6.88 2.13
CA ASP A 11 2.58 6.80 2.05
C ASP A 11 3.24 7.08 3.39
N GLN A 12 2.73 8.05 4.13
CA GLN A 12 3.29 8.38 5.42
C GLN A 12 3.13 7.22 6.40
N LYS A 13 1.97 6.59 6.38
CA LYS A 13 1.74 5.46 7.27
C LYS A 13 2.61 4.28 6.91
N LEU A 14 2.76 4.02 5.61
CA LEU A 14 3.62 2.93 5.18
C LEU A 14 5.08 3.20 5.52
N LYS A 15 5.52 4.44 5.35
CA LYS A 15 6.90 4.79 5.71
C LYS A 15 7.15 4.66 7.20
N ALA A 16 6.15 4.94 8.02
CA ALA A 16 6.30 4.78 9.46
C ALA A 16 6.53 3.31 9.82
N PHE A 17 5.79 2.42 9.19
CA PHE A 17 6.00 1.00 9.41
C PHE A 17 7.37 0.55 8.91
N GLU A 18 7.74 1.03 7.72
CA GLU A 18 9.04 0.67 7.15
C GLU A 18 10.19 1.10 8.05
N LYS A 19 10.07 2.29 8.60
CA LYS A 19 11.09 2.80 9.49
C LYS A 19 11.14 2.00 10.79
N ARG A 20 9.99 1.63 11.29
CA ARG A 20 9.91 0.90 12.56
C ARG A 20 10.48 -0.50 12.44
N TYR A 21 10.22 -1.19 11.34
CA TYR A 21 10.62 -2.58 11.19
C TYR A 21 11.79 -2.78 10.25
N HIS A 22 12.28 -1.71 9.62
CA HIS A 22 13.48 -1.77 8.77
C HIS A 22 13.32 -2.64 7.54
N ILE A 23 12.13 -2.69 6.98
CA ILE A 23 11.90 -3.37 5.70
C ILE A 23 10.94 -2.52 4.88
N THR A 24 10.98 -2.69 3.57
CA THR A 24 10.05 -1.98 2.71
C THR A 24 8.67 -2.61 2.78
N SER A 25 7.65 -1.83 2.42
CA SER A 25 6.30 -2.37 2.41
C SER A 25 6.15 -3.48 1.39
N GLU A 26 6.84 -3.38 0.26
CA GLU A 26 6.81 -4.44 -0.75
C GLU A 26 7.39 -5.73 -0.20
N ASP A 27 8.51 -5.62 0.49
CA ASP A 27 9.15 -6.80 1.08
C ASP A 27 8.29 -7.38 2.19
N PHE A 28 7.70 -6.50 3.01
CA PHE A 28 6.79 -6.92 4.06
C PHE A 28 5.62 -7.70 3.47
N TYR A 29 4.99 -7.17 2.43
CA TYR A 29 3.79 -7.79 1.88
C TYR A 29 4.12 -9.13 1.24
N ARG A 30 5.27 -9.21 0.59
CA ARG A 30 5.71 -10.47 0.02
C ARG A 30 5.85 -11.54 1.10
N ARG A 31 6.49 -11.19 2.20
CA ARG A 31 6.66 -12.11 3.31
C ARG A 31 5.33 -12.45 3.98
N PHE A 32 4.46 -11.46 4.06
CA PHE A 32 3.14 -11.66 4.64
C PHE A 32 2.36 -12.70 3.84
N ARG A 33 2.38 -12.58 2.53
CA ARG A 33 1.66 -13.52 1.67
C ARG A 33 2.31 -14.90 1.68
N ALA A 34 3.59 -14.95 1.90
CA ALA A 34 4.31 -16.22 1.95
C ALA A 34 4.24 -16.89 3.33
N GLY A 35 3.67 -16.21 4.31
CA GLY A 35 3.60 -16.74 5.65
C GLY A 35 4.93 -16.76 6.37
N GLU A 36 5.81 -15.81 6.00
CA GLU A 36 7.17 -15.78 6.53
C GLU A 36 7.40 -14.66 7.53
N LEU A 37 6.35 -13.96 7.95
CA LEU A 37 6.50 -12.91 8.94
C LEU A 37 6.67 -13.52 10.32
N GLY A 38 7.57 -12.90 11.11
CA GLY A 38 7.71 -13.29 12.49
C GLY A 38 6.57 -12.76 13.33
N ASP A 39 6.55 -13.18 14.58
CA ASP A 39 5.48 -12.77 15.49
C ASP A 39 5.63 -11.32 15.94
N GLU A 40 6.77 -10.72 15.69
CA GLU A 40 7.04 -9.36 16.14
C GLU A 40 6.31 -8.31 15.33
N ILE A 41 5.87 -8.65 14.13
CA ILE A 41 5.21 -7.70 13.25
C ILE A 41 3.73 -8.00 13.24
N ASP A 42 2.93 -6.99 13.59
CA ASP A 42 1.49 -7.09 13.46
C ASP A 42 1.12 -6.69 12.03
N PRO A 43 0.70 -7.63 11.21
CA PRO A 43 0.50 -7.33 9.79
C PRO A 43 -0.83 -6.69 9.45
N VAL A 44 -1.74 -6.57 10.41
CA VAL A 44 -3.11 -6.21 10.09
C VAL A 44 -3.19 -4.82 9.46
N GLU A 45 -2.74 -3.80 10.18
CA GLU A 45 -2.83 -2.44 9.65
C GLU A 45 -1.93 -2.24 8.46
N TRP A 46 -0.72 -2.76 8.53
CA TRP A 46 0.25 -2.54 7.45
C TRP A 46 -0.26 -3.14 6.15
N SER A 47 -0.81 -4.34 6.20
CA SER A 47 -1.31 -4.98 4.99
C SER A 47 -2.50 -4.23 4.42
N ILE A 48 -3.38 -3.71 5.28
CA ILE A 48 -4.53 -2.94 4.82
C ILE A 48 -4.06 -1.67 4.11
N PHE A 49 -3.14 -0.93 4.71
CA PHE A 49 -2.66 0.29 4.09
C PHE A 49 -1.93 0.00 2.78
N TYR A 50 -1.18 -1.07 2.75
CA TYR A 50 -0.49 -1.44 1.53
C TYR A 50 -1.47 -1.77 0.41
N GLU A 51 -2.50 -2.53 0.73
CA GLU A 51 -3.50 -2.91 -0.25
C GLU A 51 -4.29 -1.69 -0.74
N MET A 52 -4.56 -0.76 0.15
CA MET A 52 -5.23 0.47 -0.23
C MET A 52 -4.39 1.27 -1.21
N ARG A 53 -3.10 1.38 -0.95
CA ARG A 53 -2.21 2.10 -1.85
C ARG A 53 -2.13 1.41 -3.20
N ALA A 54 -2.03 0.09 -3.20
CA ALA A 54 -1.96 -0.66 -4.44
C ALA A 54 -3.24 -0.49 -5.26
N ALA A 55 -4.38 -0.51 -4.60
CA ALA A 55 -5.66 -0.32 -5.28
C ALA A 55 -5.76 1.09 -5.86
N ALA A 56 -5.30 2.09 -5.13
CA ALA A 56 -5.34 3.47 -5.62
C ALA A 56 -4.43 3.63 -6.83
N LYS A 57 -3.26 3.02 -6.80
CA LYS A 57 -2.35 3.08 -7.93
C LYS A 57 -2.94 2.43 -9.16
N GLN A 58 -3.56 1.29 -8.97
CA GLN A 58 -4.14 0.56 -10.08
C GLN A 58 -5.30 1.34 -10.70
N ARG A 59 -6.11 1.96 -9.85
CA ARG A 59 -7.23 2.77 -10.34
C ARG A 59 -6.72 3.94 -11.18
N LEU A 60 -5.66 4.57 -10.73
CA LEU A 60 -5.08 5.69 -11.44
C LEU A 60 -4.55 5.26 -12.81
N MET A 61 -3.88 4.13 -12.86
CA MET A 61 -3.37 3.60 -14.10
C MET A 61 -4.48 3.30 -15.09
N VAL A 62 -5.58 2.74 -14.61
CA VAL A 62 -6.72 2.44 -15.47
C VAL A 62 -7.31 3.73 -16.03
N LEU A 63 -7.45 4.75 -15.21
CA LEU A 63 -8.00 6.02 -15.66
C LEU A 63 -7.11 6.67 -16.72
N GLU A 64 -5.80 6.64 -16.50
CA GLU A 64 -4.86 7.20 -17.45
C GLU A 64 -4.91 6.45 -18.77
N SER A 65 -5.02 5.14 -18.69
CA SER A 65 -5.09 4.32 -19.86
C SER A 65 -6.35 4.61 -20.68
N ARG A 66 -7.45 4.78 -20.00
CA ARG A 66 -8.71 5.07 -20.68
C ARG A 66 -8.68 6.44 -21.32
N ALA A 67 -8.11 7.41 -20.65
CA ALA A 67 -8.02 8.75 -21.22
C ALA A 67 -7.21 8.74 -22.50
N THR A 68 -6.12 8.02 -22.51
CA THR A 68 -5.29 7.90 -23.71
C THR A 68 -6.04 7.18 -24.83
N TYR A 69 -6.79 6.18 -24.45
CA TYR A 69 -7.46 5.35 -25.40
C TYR A 69 -8.59 6.08 -26.11
N ASP A 70 -9.25 6.95 -25.41
CA ASP A 70 -10.39 7.66 -25.94
C ASP A 70 -10.00 8.84 -26.81
N ALA A 71 -8.76 9.18 -26.83
CA ALA A 71 -8.30 10.28 -27.66
C ALA A 71 -8.32 9.90 -29.11
#